data_ba2df2032c8a4a2b9e586e3757073dfe
#
_entry.id   ba2df2032c8a4a2b9e586e3757073dfe
#
_cell.length_a   1.000
_cell.length_b   1.000
_cell.length_c   1.000
_cell.angle_alpha   90.00
_cell.angle_beta   90.00
_cell.angle_gamma   90.00
#
_symmetry.space_group_name_H-M   'P 1'
#
loop_
_entity.id
_entity.type
_entity.pdbx_description
1 polymer ?
#
loop_
_entity_poly.entity_id
_entity_poly.type
_entity_poly.pdbx_seq_one_letter_code
_entity_poly.pdbx_strand_id
1 'polypeptide(L)'
;VENTEVFEQIAFDDLLKNQYNGMVGSIDYLEFTVFDFSLPDDVIKYILELEPADFIDLERGGGGYPKMWRYNGGDIRILHGADIEKMGIHVTITGDGCKCLFAKVLPSVLFYNFLEYKVNVTRLDLALDNFDDIYYYPSDLDLYVNNSLVSSRWRTCRFMHEKTMQGIVTGSTFYLGSTTS
;
A
#
# COMPACT_ATOMS: atom_id res chain seq x y z
N VAL A 1 20.23 -20.73 -0.52
CA VAL A 1 20.05 -19.46 0.22
C VAL A 1 18.75 -18.77 -0.20
N GLU A 2 18.25 -19.03 -1.43
CA GLU A 2 17.03 -18.39 -1.98
C GLU A 2 15.69 -18.93 -1.42
N ASN A 3 15.69 -20.04 -0.68
CA ASN A 3 14.43 -20.66 -0.23
C ASN A 3 13.96 -20.20 1.17
N THR A 4 14.76 -19.48 1.94
CA THR A 4 14.44 -19.15 3.34
C THR A 4 13.45 -18.00 3.42
N GLU A 5 13.57 -16.98 2.57
CA GLU A 5 12.69 -15.79 2.58
C GLU A 5 11.25 -16.12 2.16
N VAL A 6 11.06 -17.02 1.20
CA VAL A 6 9.74 -17.45 0.75
C VAL A 6 9.00 -18.26 1.85
N PHE A 7 9.73 -19.06 2.61
CA PHE A 7 9.15 -19.82 3.72
C PHE A 7 8.75 -18.94 4.90
N GLU A 8 9.49 -17.88 5.20
CA GLU A 8 9.14 -16.94 6.26
C GLU A 8 7.88 -16.14 5.91
N GLN A 9 7.71 -15.73 4.65
CA GLN A 9 6.53 -15.01 4.19
C GLN A 9 5.26 -15.88 4.24
N ILE A 10 5.35 -17.13 3.79
CA ILE A 10 4.24 -18.10 3.84
C ILE A 10 3.85 -18.40 5.30
N ALA A 11 4.83 -18.57 6.18
CA ALA A 11 4.58 -18.80 7.60
C ALA A 11 3.92 -17.60 8.30
N PHE A 12 4.25 -16.38 7.90
CA PHE A 12 3.64 -15.16 8.43
C PHE A 12 2.17 -15.02 7.99
N ASP A 13 1.86 -15.24 6.71
CA ASP A 13 0.50 -15.22 6.18
C ASP A 13 -0.38 -16.31 6.82
N ASP A 14 0.15 -17.50 7.05
CA ASP A 14 -0.56 -18.59 7.74
C ASP A 14 -0.73 -18.32 9.24
N LEU A 15 0.21 -17.67 9.90
CA LEU A 15 0.08 -17.23 11.29
C LEU A 15 -1.00 -16.16 11.43
N LEU A 16 -1.08 -15.21 10.52
CA LEU A 16 -2.13 -14.19 10.51
C LEU A 16 -3.51 -14.82 10.30
N LYS A 17 -3.68 -15.75 9.36
CA LYS A 17 -4.93 -16.47 9.12
C LYS A 17 -5.44 -17.20 10.37
N ASN A 18 -4.54 -17.85 11.10
CA ASN A 18 -4.90 -18.60 12.30
C ASN A 18 -5.15 -17.73 13.54
N GLN A 19 -4.63 -16.50 13.58
CA GLN A 19 -4.68 -15.64 14.74
C GLN A 19 -5.92 -14.71 14.77
N TYR A 20 -6.53 -14.42 13.62
CA TYR A 20 -7.57 -13.39 13.50
C TYR A 20 -8.92 -13.88 12.99
N ASN A 21 -9.26 -15.17 13.17
CA ASN A 21 -10.55 -15.71 12.71
C ASN A 21 -10.92 -15.30 11.28
N GLY A 22 -9.92 -15.32 10.38
CA GLY A 22 -10.13 -15.12 8.97
C GLY A 22 -10.16 -13.68 8.46
N MET A 23 -10.10 -12.67 9.31
CA MET A 23 -10.02 -11.26 8.87
C MET A 23 -8.66 -10.66 9.22
N VAL A 24 -7.98 -10.11 8.22
CA VAL A 24 -6.67 -9.45 8.38
C VAL A 24 -6.72 -8.05 7.81
N GLY A 25 -6.36 -7.06 8.63
CA GLY A 25 -6.17 -5.68 8.19
C GLY A 25 -4.75 -5.44 7.72
N SER A 26 -4.57 -4.81 6.57
CA SER A 26 -3.29 -4.42 6.03
C SER A 26 -3.28 -3.00 5.47
N ILE A 27 -2.08 -2.43 5.33
CA ILE A 27 -1.89 -1.20 4.58
C ILE A 27 -1.57 -1.61 3.14
N ASP A 28 -2.43 -1.19 2.21
CA ASP A 28 -2.34 -1.57 0.79
C ASP A 28 -1.75 -0.47 -0.10
N TYR A 29 -1.74 0.76 0.38
CA TYR A 29 -1.11 1.87 -0.31
C TYR A 29 -0.75 2.97 0.70
N LEU A 30 0.43 3.55 0.55
CA LEU A 30 0.89 4.65 1.39
C LEU A 30 1.63 5.67 0.53
N GLU A 31 1.27 6.94 0.68
CA GLU A 31 1.91 8.03 -0.02
C GLU A 31 2.11 9.21 0.93
N PHE A 32 3.32 9.75 0.95
CA PHE A 32 3.66 10.83 1.86
C PHE A 32 4.81 11.69 1.32
N THR A 33 4.96 12.88 1.88
CA THR A 33 6.04 13.81 1.57
C THR A 33 6.79 14.20 2.82
N VAL A 34 8.11 14.20 2.75
CA VAL A 34 9.03 14.58 3.84
C VAL A 34 9.70 15.91 3.50
N PHE A 35 9.75 16.84 4.46
CA PHE A 35 10.31 18.17 4.27
C PHE A 35 11.58 18.42 5.08
N ASP A 36 11.89 17.57 6.07
CA ASP A 36 13.04 17.75 6.97
C ASP A 36 14.36 17.24 6.38
N PHE A 37 14.32 16.50 5.29
CA PHE A 37 15.50 15.95 4.62
C PHE A 37 15.69 16.51 3.22
N SER A 38 16.95 16.66 2.83
CA SER A 38 17.33 17.09 1.47
C SER A 38 17.80 15.94 0.59
N LEU A 39 18.14 14.79 1.18
CA LEU A 39 18.65 13.62 0.49
C LEU A 39 17.70 12.43 0.64
N PRO A 40 17.48 11.64 -0.42
CA PRO A 40 16.66 10.44 -0.34
C PRO A 40 17.22 9.38 0.61
N ASP A 41 18.55 9.31 0.77
CA ASP A 41 19.23 8.42 1.73
C ASP A 41 18.71 8.60 3.16
N ASP A 42 18.48 9.85 3.56
CA ASP A 42 18.01 10.16 4.91
C ASP A 42 16.55 9.69 5.10
N VAL A 43 15.71 9.85 4.09
CA VAL A 43 14.34 9.32 4.11
C VAL A 43 14.35 7.79 4.21
N ILE A 44 15.22 7.13 3.44
CA ILE A 44 15.34 5.67 3.48
C ILE A 44 15.77 5.19 4.87
N LYS A 45 16.80 5.81 5.45
CA LYS A 45 17.37 5.39 6.74
C LYS A 45 16.48 5.73 7.92
N TYR A 46 15.99 6.97 7.98
CA TYR A 46 15.35 7.49 9.20
C TYR A 46 13.82 7.40 9.17
N ILE A 47 13.22 7.31 8.00
CA ILE A 47 11.76 7.13 7.88
C ILE A 47 11.41 5.68 7.61
N LEU A 48 12.01 5.07 6.54
CA LEU A 48 11.66 3.73 6.10
C LEU A 48 12.44 2.63 6.82
N GLU A 49 13.51 2.97 7.54
CA GLU A 49 14.43 2.01 8.19
C GLU A 49 14.97 0.93 7.24
N LEU A 50 15.23 1.34 6.00
CA LEU A 50 15.79 0.50 4.94
C LEU A 50 17.22 0.94 4.60
N GLU A 51 17.94 0.10 3.83
CA GLU A 51 19.28 0.41 3.37
C GLU A 51 19.24 1.13 2.01
N PRO A 52 19.91 2.30 1.86
CA PRO A 52 20.00 3.00 0.58
C PRO A 52 20.60 2.16 -0.54
N ALA A 53 21.49 1.21 -0.22
CA ALA A 53 22.09 0.29 -1.18
C ALA A 53 21.07 -0.65 -1.86
N ASP A 54 19.89 -0.83 -1.26
CA ASP A 54 18.80 -1.62 -1.84
C ASP A 54 17.98 -0.83 -2.88
N PHE A 55 18.29 0.44 -3.09
CA PHE A 55 17.60 1.30 -4.05
C PHE A 55 18.45 1.55 -5.31
N ILE A 56 17.77 1.69 -6.42
CA ILE A 56 18.37 2.07 -7.70
C ILE A 56 17.98 3.52 -8.00
N ASP A 57 19.00 4.37 -8.26
CA ASP A 57 18.78 5.72 -8.77
C ASP A 57 18.37 5.62 -10.24
N LEU A 58 17.18 6.09 -10.55
CA LEU A 58 16.69 6.22 -11.91
C LEU A 58 16.86 7.68 -12.34
N GLU A 59 17.56 7.90 -13.45
CA GLU A 59 17.82 9.25 -13.99
C GLU A 59 16.55 10.04 -14.37
N ARG A 60 15.39 9.39 -14.27
CA ARG A 60 14.09 9.95 -14.67
C ARG A 60 13.12 9.94 -13.51
N GLY A 61 12.66 11.13 -13.11
CA GLY A 61 11.59 11.33 -12.13
C GLY A 61 10.18 11.37 -12.74
N GLY A 62 9.25 11.91 -11.99
CA GLY A 62 7.84 12.09 -12.37
C GLY A 62 7.15 13.10 -11.46
N GLY A 63 5.92 13.54 -11.81
CA GLY A 63 5.15 14.43 -10.94
C GLY A 63 5.82 15.77 -10.63
N GLY A 64 6.70 16.27 -11.50
CA GLY A 64 7.48 17.49 -11.27
C GLY A 64 8.83 17.27 -10.58
N TYR A 65 9.15 16.06 -10.17
CA TYR A 65 10.44 15.70 -9.62
C TYR A 65 11.41 15.27 -10.73
N PRO A 66 12.65 15.76 -10.76
CA PRO A 66 13.62 15.39 -11.78
C PRO A 66 14.20 13.97 -11.62
N LYS A 67 14.22 13.43 -10.39
CA LYS A 67 14.85 12.16 -10.06
C LYS A 67 13.90 11.23 -9.30
N MET A 68 14.17 9.93 -9.41
CA MET A 68 13.45 8.89 -8.68
C MET A 68 14.41 7.77 -8.25
N TRP A 69 14.29 7.33 -7.02
CA TRP A 69 14.88 6.09 -6.56
C TRP A 69 13.79 5.03 -6.42
N ARG A 70 14.13 3.81 -6.79
CA ARG A 70 13.22 2.66 -6.71
C ARG A 70 13.87 1.54 -5.91
N TYR A 71 13.09 0.98 -4.99
CA TYR A 71 13.50 -0.17 -4.18
C TYR A 71 13.55 -1.47 -5.03
N ASN A 72 14.56 -2.31 -4.81
CA ASN A 72 14.74 -3.57 -5.55
C ASN A 72 13.79 -4.68 -5.10
N GLY A 73 13.34 -4.64 -3.84
CA GLY A 73 12.53 -5.68 -3.22
C GLY A 73 11.02 -5.51 -3.38
N GLY A 74 10.55 -4.38 -3.96
CA GLY A 74 9.13 -4.11 -4.09
C GLY A 74 8.84 -2.74 -4.70
N ASP A 75 7.58 -2.35 -4.87
CA ASP A 75 7.22 -1.09 -5.50
C ASP A 75 7.19 0.07 -4.49
N ILE A 76 8.39 0.47 -4.03
CA ILE A 76 8.64 1.69 -3.26
C ILE A 76 9.41 2.66 -4.14
N ARG A 77 8.89 3.87 -4.30
CA ARG A 77 9.45 4.94 -5.13
C ARG A 77 9.69 6.18 -4.32
N ILE A 78 10.85 6.80 -4.47
CA ILE A 78 11.23 8.04 -3.80
C ILE A 78 11.54 9.08 -4.87
N LEU A 79 10.71 10.08 -4.98
CA LEU A 79 10.83 11.19 -5.92
C LEU A 79 11.52 12.36 -5.24
N HIS A 80 12.58 12.88 -5.85
CA HIS A 80 13.41 13.92 -5.23
C HIS A 80 14.08 14.86 -6.24
N GLY A 81 14.86 15.81 -5.73
CA GLY A 81 15.63 16.75 -6.54
C GLY A 81 14.86 18.00 -6.99
N ALA A 82 13.59 18.13 -6.59
CA ALA A 82 12.83 19.36 -6.76
C ALA A 82 13.13 20.37 -5.61
N ASP A 83 12.48 21.54 -5.64
CA ASP A 83 12.56 22.52 -4.56
C ASP A 83 12.02 21.93 -3.25
N ILE A 84 12.91 21.69 -2.29
CA ILE A 84 12.60 20.97 -1.05
C ILE A 84 11.58 21.73 -0.19
N GLU A 85 11.60 23.05 -0.18
CA GLU A 85 10.69 23.85 0.63
C GLU A 85 9.26 23.78 0.13
N LYS A 86 9.08 23.60 -1.18
CA LYS A 86 7.76 23.56 -1.83
C LYS A 86 7.25 22.15 -2.05
N MET A 87 8.14 21.24 -2.44
CA MET A 87 7.76 19.92 -2.91
C MET A 87 8.22 18.79 -1.97
N GLY A 88 9.29 19.00 -1.18
CA GLY A 88 9.85 17.97 -0.31
C GLY A 88 10.40 16.76 -1.08
N ILE A 89 10.58 15.66 -0.38
CA ILE A 89 10.87 14.34 -0.95
C ILE A 89 9.58 13.52 -0.87
N HIS A 90 9.09 13.06 -2.00
CA HIS A 90 7.83 12.35 -2.08
C HIS A 90 8.04 10.84 -2.19
N VAL A 91 7.33 10.08 -1.37
CA VAL A 91 7.42 8.62 -1.29
C VAL A 91 6.08 8.01 -1.67
N THR A 92 6.12 7.03 -2.56
CA THR A 92 4.96 6.22 -2.96
C THR A 92 5.27 4.76 -2.70
N ILE A 93 4.41 4.08 -1.97
CA ILE A 93 4.51 2.66 -1.62
C ILE A 93 3.20 2.00 -2.02
N THR A 94 3.23 1.13 -3.03
CA THR A 94 2.05 0.39 -3.50
C THR A 94 1.90 -0.93 -2.74
N GLY A 95 0.85 -1.71 -2.99
CA GLY A 95 0.54 -2.94 -2.26
C GLY A 95 1.73 -3.89 -2.09
N ASP A 96 2.47 -4.19 -3.16
CA ASP A 96 3.68 -5.03 -3.06
C ASP A 96 4.81 -4.34 -2.29
N GLY A 97 4.93 -3.01 -2.42
CA GLY A 97 5.86 -2.22 -1.62
C GLY A 97 5.50 -2.24 -0.14
N CYS A 98 4.21 -2.13 0.20
CA CYS A 98 3.72 -2.22 1.57
C CYS A 98 4.03 -3.59 2.19
N LYS A 99 3.77 -4.69 1.47
CA LYS A 99 4.12 -6.04 1.92
C LYS A 99 5.61 -6.18 2.21
N CYS A 100 6.46 -5.72 1.28
CA CYS A 100 7.91 -5.78 1.45
C CYS A 100 8.42 -4.90 2.60
N LEU A 101 7.87 -3.69 2.77
CA LEU A 101 8.25 -2.79 3.86
C LEU A 101 7.85 -3.37 5.21
N PHE A 102 6.57 -3.77 5.35
CA PHE A 102 6.04 -4.23 6.63
C PHE A 102 6.48 -5.65 7.02
N ALA A 103 7.10 -6.39 6.12
CA ALA A 103 7.86 -7.59 6.47
C ALA A 103 9.16 -7.28 7.23
N LYS A 104 9.71 -6.06 7.10
CA LYS A 104 10.96 -5.62 7.72
C LYS A 104 10.75 -4.62 8.85
N VAL A 105 9.76 -3.74 8.72
CA VAL A 105 9.53 -2.59 9.61
C VAL A 105 8.09 -2.64 10.13
N LEU A 106 7.94 -2.58 11.43
CA LEU A 106 6.60 -2.54 12.03
C LEU A 106 5.87 -1.24 11.65
N PRO A 107 4.57 -1.27 11.30
CA PRO A 107 3.79 -0.06 11.02
C PRO A 107 3.88 0.99 12.14
N SER A 108 3.91 0.54 13.40
CA SER A 108 4.03 1.44 14.56
C SER A 108 5.35 2.23 14.57
N VAL A 109 6.45 1.62 14.12
CA VAL A 109 7.76 2.29 14.02
C VAL A 109 7.73 3.33 12.90
N LEU A 110 7.19 2.97 11.72
CA LEU A 110 7.05 3.91 10.61
C LEU A 110 6.21 5.14 11.00
N PHE A 111 5.06 4.94 11.64
CA PHE A 111 4.20 6.05 12.05
C PHE A 111 4.80 6.85 13.23
N TYR A 112 5.62 6.23 14.08
CA TYR A 112 6.40 6.97 15.07
C TYR A 112 7.40 7.90 14.38
N ASN A 113 8.13 7.41 13.37
CA ASN A 113 9.05 8.23 12.58
C ASN A 113 8.32 9.40 11.89
N PHE A 114 7.06 9.21 11.44
CA PHE A 114 6.25 10.31 10.89
C PHE A 114 5.94 11.42 11.90
N LEU A 115 5.86 11.08 13.18
CA LEU A 115 5.65 12.07 14.26
C LEU A 115 6.94 12.82 14.62
N GLU A 116 8.10 12.15 14.54
CA GLU A 116 9.40 12.75 14.83
C GLU A 116 9.86 13.73 13.73
N TYR A 117 9.50 13.45 12.48
CA TYR A 117 9.89 14.23 11.31
C TYR A 117 8.67 14.92 10.67
N LYS A 118 8.91 15.98 9.93
CA LYS A 118 7.86 16.71 9.22
C LYS A 118 7.38 15.93 7.99
N VAL A 119 6.50 14.98 8.24
CA VAL A 119 5.88 14.12 7.22
C VAL A 119 4.44 14.53 6.98
N ASN A 120 4.08 14.71 5.71
CA ASN A 120 2.72 14.93 5.28
C ASN A 120 2.20 13.69 4.53
N VAL A 121 1.30 12.94 5.16
CA VAL A 121 0.65 11.78 4.53
C VAL A 121 -0.43 12.29 3.58
N THR A 122 -0.29 11.97 2.28
CA THR A 122 -1.22 12.38 1.23
C THR A 122 -2.21 11.30 0.87
N ARG A 123 -1.86 10.02 1.08
CA ARG A 123 -2.75 8.87 0.85
C ARG A 123 -2.41 7.70 1.77
N LEU A 124 -3.43 7.08 2.30
CA LEU A 124 -3.35 5.84 3.07
C LEU A 124 -4.57 4.98 2.71
N ASP A 125 -4.33 3.84 2.05
CA ASP A 125 -5.36 2.86 1.76
C ASP A 125 -5.19 1.68 2.72
N LEU A 126 -6.29 1.31 3.37
CA LEU A 126 -6.37 0.15 4.24
C LEU A 126 -7.15 -0.95 3.54
N ALA A 127 -6.61 -2.15 3.50
CA ALA A 127 -7.32 -3.34 3.07
C ALA A 127 -7.76 -4.16 4.30
N LEU A 128 -8.89 -4.80 4.16
CA LEU A 128 -9.39 -5.78 5.10
C LEU A 128 -9.64 -7.07 4.33
N ASP A 129 -8.72 -8.00 4.48
CA ASP A 129 -8.78 -9.29 3.82
C ASP A 129 -9.59 -10.27 4.66
N ASN A 130 -10.62 -10.87 4.06
CA ASN A 130 -11.43 -11.91 4.66
C ASN A 130 -11.03 -13.26 4.06
N PHE A 131 -10.40 -14.12 4.85
CA PHE A 131 -9.98 -15.44 4.45
C PHE A 131 -10.99 -16.55 4.83
N ASP A 132 -12.04 -16.18 5.57
CA ASP A 132 -13.17 -17.06 5.87
C ASP A 132 -14.36 -16.71 4.98
N ASP A 133 -14.90 -17.69 4.29
CA ASP A 133 -16.10 -17.55 3.44
C ASP A 133 -17.38 -17.16 4.22
N ILE A 134 -17.25 -16.86 5.53
CA ILE A 134 -18.39 -16.74 6.45
C ILE A 134 -18.98 -15.32 6.45
N TYR A 135 -18.19 -14.27 6.10
CA TYR A 135 -18.62 -12.91 6.43
C TYR A 135 -19.21 -12.11 5.27
N TYR A 136 -18.60 -12.07 4.09
CA TYR A 136 -19.15 -11.33 2.93
C TYR A 136 -18.57 -11.83 1.61
N TYR A 137 -19.44 -12.14 0.65
CA TYR A 137 -19.04 -12.22 -0.74
C TYR A 137 -19.28 -10.87 -1.44
N PRO A 138 -18.52 -10.51 -2.46
CA PRO A 138 -18.81 -9.33 -3.29
C PRO A 138 -20.23 -9.33 -3.86
N SER A 139 -20.80 -10.50 -4.16
CA SER A 139 -22.20 -10.69 -4.57
C SER A 139 -23.20 -10.26 -3.50
N ASP A 140 -22.87 -10.43 -2.21
CA ASP A 140 -23.76 -10.03 -1.12
C ASP A 140 -23.79 -8.51 -0.97
N LEU A 141 -22.65 -7.84 -1.21
CA LEU A 141 -22.57 -6.39 -1.24
C LEU A 141 -23.43 -5.81 -2.37
N ASP A 142 -23.46 -6.45 -3.54
CA ASP A 142 -24.33 -6.05 -4.64
C ASP A 142 -25.83 -6.18 -4.27
N LEU A 143 -26.22 -7.22 -3.56
CA LEU A 143 -27.57 -7.36 -3.01
C LEU A 143 -27.93 -6.25 -2.02
N TYR A 144 -27.01 -5.87 -1.13
CA TYR A 144 -27.21 -4.77 -0.20
C TYR A 144 -27.40 -3.44 -0.93
N VAL A 145 -26.59 -3.15 -1.95
CA VAL A 145 -26.71 -1.94 -2.76
C VAL A 145 -28.03 -1.89 -3.49
N ASN A 146 -28.41 -2.97 -4.17
CA ASN A 146 -29.65 -3.06 -4.94
C ASN A 146 -30.91 -2.99 -4.06
N ASN A 147 -30.82 -3.38 -2.80
CA ASN A 147 -31.94 -3.32 -1.84
C ASN A 147 -31.99 -2.03 -1.03
N SER A 148 -31.25 -0.99 -1.41
CA SER A 148 -31.24 0.32 -0.75
C SER A 148 -30.74 0.32 0.71
N LEU A 149 -29.95 -0.68 1.09
CA LEU A 149 -29.33 -0.77 2.41
C LEU A 149 -28.01 0.03 2.49
N VAL A 150 -27.76 0.85 1.50
CA VAL A 150 -26.52 1.63 1.41
C VAL A 150 -26.61 2.88 2.30
N SER A 151 -25.54 3.15 3.00
CA SER A 151 -25.34 4.34 3.80
C SER A 151 -25.49 5.61 2.96
N SER A 152 -26.03 6.67 3.52
CA SER A 152 -26.13 8.00 2.89
C SER A 152 -24.76 8.60 2.50
N ARG A 153 -23.67 7.97 2.88
CA ARG A 153 -22.30 8.42 2.67
C ARG A 153 -21.77 8.08 1.27
N TRP A 154 -22.22 6.96 0.67
CA TRP A 154 -21.76 6.51 -0.66
C TRP A 154 -22.88 6.61 -1.69
N ARG A 155 -22.68 7.47 -2.68
CA ARG A 155 -23.67 7.72 -3.73
C ARG A 155 -23.48 6.87 -4.99
N THR A 156 -22.31 6.24 -5.10
CA THR A 156 -21.94 5.42 -6.26
C THR A 156 -21.27 4.14 -5.79
N CYS A 157 -21.45 3.08 -6.54
CA CYS A 157 -20.73 1.83 -6.39
C CYS A 157 -20.33 1.29 -7.77
N ARG A 158 -19.26 0.50 -7.79
CA ARG A 158 -18.80 -0.21 -8.98
C ARG A 158 -18.44 -1.63 -8.61
N PHE A 159 -18.93 -2.58 -9.37
CA PHE A 159 -18.58 -3.98 -9.26
C PHE A 159 -17.79 -4.42 -10.49
N MET A 160 -16.62 -5.02 -10.29
CA MET A 160 -15.74 -5.50 -11.35
C MET A 160 -15.48 -6.99 -11.18
N HIS A 161 -15.59 -7.74 -12.26
CA HIS A 161 -15.20 -9.14 -12.32
C HIS A 161 -14.02 -9.31 -13.25
N GLU A 162 -13.00 -9.99 -12.79
CA GLU A 162 -11.94 -10.52 -13.63
C GLU A 162 -12.33 -11.92 -14.10
N LYS A 163 -12.19 -12.18 -15.39
CA LYS A 163 -12.54 -13.46 -16.00
C LYS A 163 -11.40 -13.97 -16.88
N THR A 164 -11.18 -15.27 -16.87
CA THR A 164 -10.34 -15.93 -17.88
C THR A 164 -10.99 -15.83 -19.27
N MET A 165 -10.22 -16.12 -20.31
CA MET A 165 -10.75 -16.21 -21.68
C MET A 165 -11.86 -17.27 -21.82
N GLN A 166 -11.91 -18.26 -20.92
CA GLN A 166 -12.96 -19.28 -20.83
C GLN A 166 -14.19 -18.83 -20.04
N GLY A 167 -14.18 -17.58 -19.51
CA GLY A 167 -15.30 -17.02 -18.77
C GLY A 167 -15.34 -17.37 -17.27
N ILE A 168 -14.31 -18.04 -16.75
CA ILE A 168 -14.21 -18.37 -15.32
C ILE A 168 -13.85 -17.09 -14.57
N VAL A 169 -14.61 -16.73 -13.53
CA VAL A 169 -14.32 -15.60 -12.65
C VAL A 169 -13.10 -15.96 -11.80
N THR A 170 -12.05 -15.13 -11.89
CA THR A 170 -10.80 -15.29 -11.13
C THR A 170 -10.66 -14.30 -9.99
N GLY A 171 -11.44 -13.21 -10.03
CA GLY A 171 -11.48 -12.20 -8.98
C GLY A 171 -12.71 -11.32 -9.11
N SER A 172 -13.07 -10.68 -8.01
CA SER A 172 -14.17 -9.71 -7.97
C SER A 172 -13.79 -8.57 -7.04
N THR A 173 -14.01 -7.33 -7.46
CA THR A 173 -13.75 -6.15 -6.66
C THR A 173 -15.00 -5.27 -6.62
N PHE A 174 -15.37 -4.84 -5.45
CA PHE A 174 -16.46 -3.94 -5.22
C PHE A 174 -15.95 -2.60 -4.67
N TYR A 175 -16.28 -1.52 -5.35
CA TYR A 175 -15.90 -0.17 -4.94
C TYR A 175 -17.12 0.58 -4.43
N LEU A 176 -17.00 1.20 -3.26
CA LEU A 176 -17.98 2.11 -2.69
C LEU A 176 -17.45 3.54 -2.77
N GLY A 177 -18.25 4.44 -3.35
CA GLY A 177 -17.87 5.84 -3.54
C GLY A 177 -17.32 6.16 -4.93
N SER A 178 -16.83 7.39 -5.12
CA SER A 178 -16.25 7.83 -6.40
C SER A 178 -14.86 7.25 -6.59
N THR A 179 -14.57 6.75 -7.78
CA THR A 179 -13.21 6.35 -8.20
C THR A 179 -12.38 7.53 -8.73
N THR A 180 -12.97 8.72 -8.74
CA THR A 180 -12.29 9.98 -9.11
C THR A 180 -12.06 10.79 -7.86
N SER A 181 -10.82 10.84 -7.43
CA SER A 181 -10.32 11.87 -6.52
C SER A 181 -9.81 13.05 -7.33
#